data_56f2be7a5c98672416a0eb536581d49c
#
_entry.id   56f2be7a5c98672416a0eb536581d49c
#
_cell.length_a   1.000
_cell.length_b   1.000
_cell.length_c   1.000
_cell.angle_alpha   90.00
_cell.angle_beta   90.00
_cell.angle_gamma   90.00
#
_symmetry.space_group_name_H-M   'P 1'
#
loop_
_entity.id
_entity.type
_entity.pdbx_description
1 polymer ?
#
loop_
_entity_poly.entity_id
_entity_poly.type
_entity_poly.pdbx_seq_one_letter_code
_entity_poly.pdbx_strand_id
1 'polypeptide(L)'
;FDYDVTKLSVYTRDIGLAGIEVYDLLRDEYDIQIEFGDISNILAYISIGDRIQDIERLVGALDDVERLYKKDSAGLLSGEYISPKVVMSPQKAFYSEKVSVPVEASSGRVCAEFVMCYPPGIPILAPGEMITDDVVQYILYAKKKGCSMQGTEDPAVDHLMVLANI
;
A
#
# COMPACT_ATOMS: atom_id res chain seq x y z
N PHE A 1 -18.87 -20.35 -1.16
CA PHE A 1 -18.18 -19.28 -1.89
C PHE A 1 -17.18 -19.93 -2.83
N ASP A 2 -17.09 -19.43 -4.03
CA ASP A 2 -16.19 -19.97 -5.04
C ASP A 2 -15.05 -18.97 -5.30
N TYR A 3 -13.92 -19.45 -5.80
CA TYR A 3 -12.76 -18.62 -6.11
C TYR A 3 -12.89 -18.01 -7.50
N ASP A 4 -12.66 -16.71 -7.64
CA ASP A 4 -12.65 -16.03 -8.93
C ASP A 4 -11.30 -16.26 -9.64
N VAL A 5 -11.27 -17.24 -10.52
CA VAL A 5 -10.08 -17.65 -11.28
C VAL A 5 -9.56 -16.59 -12.27
N THR A 6 -10.33 -15.52 -12.51
CA THR A 6 -9.90 -14.41 -13.37
C THR A 6 -8.99 -13.42 -12.64
N LYS A 7 -8.87 -13.54 -11.33
CA LYS A 7 -8.05 -12.66 -10.48
C LYS A 7 -6.87 -13.43 -9.91
N LEU A 8 -5.70 -13.18 -10.47
CA LEU A 8 -4.45 -13.77 -10.03
C LEU A 8 -3.77 -12.85 -9.02
N SER A 9 -3.77 -13.24 -7.75
CA SER A 9 -3.00 -12.56 -6.70
C SER A 9 -1.73 -13.36 -6.40
N VAL A 10 -0.57 -12.70 -6.47
CA VAL A 10 0.73 -13.33 -6.20
C VAL A 10 1.41 -12.59 -5.04
N TYR A 11 1.81 -13.36 -4.04
CA TYR A 11 2.55 -12.85 -2.88
C TYR A 11 4.04 -12.73 -3.23
N THR A 12 4.61 -11.53 -3.10
CA THR A 12 5.96 -11.22 -3.59
C THR A 12 7.01 -11.11 -2.49
N ARG A 13 6.60 -11.08 -1.22
CA ARG A 13 7.53 -10.89 -0.11
C ARG A 13 8.48 -12.07 0.12
N ASP A 14 8.10 -13.28 -0.26
CA ASP A 14 8.97 -14.46 -0.14
C ASP A 14 10.22 -14.34 -1.02
N ILE A 15 10.16 -13.54 -2.06
CA ILE A 15 11.31 -13.19 -2.90
C ILE A 15 11.99 -11.88 -2.48
N GLY A 16 11.60 -11.28 -1.36
CA GLY A 16 12.20 -10.06 -0.82
C GLY A 16 11.81 -8.78 -1.55
N LEU A 17 10.75 -8.79 -2.36
CA LEU A 17 10.24 -7.63 -3.10
C LEU A 17 8.86 -7.21 -2.60
N ALA A 18 8.62 -5.89 -2.56
CA ALA A 18 7.27 -5.37 -2.44
C ALA A 18 6.51 -5.56 -3.76
N GLY A 19 5.19 -5.75 -3.70
CA GLY A 19 4.38 -5.90 -4.91
C GLY A 19 4.52 -4.72 -5.86
N ILE A 20 4.64 -3.48 -5.34
CA ILE A 20 4.88 -2.30 -6.18
C ILE A 20 6.22 -2.37 -6.93
N GLU A 21 7.28 -2.95 -6.32
CA GLU A 21 8.56 -3.15 -7.01
C GLU A 21 8.41 -4.15 -8.16
N VAL A 22 7.64 -5.23 -7.95
CA VAL A 22 7.35 -6.22 -9.01
C VAL A 22 6.46 -5.63 -10.09
N TYR A 23 5.45 -4.83 -9.73
CA TYR A 23 4.61 -4.11 -10.67
C TYR A 23 5.44 -3.22 -11.61
N ASP A 24 6.35 -2.42 -11.05
CA ASP A 24 7.24 -1.56 -11.83
C ASP A 24 8.15 -2.37 -12.77
N LEU A 25 8.77 -3.45 -12.28
CA LEU A 25 9.59 -4.33 -13.11
C LEU A 25 8.79 -4.93 -14.28
N LEU A 26 7.59 -5.45 -14.02
CA LEU A 26 6.73 -6.03 -15.06
C LEU A 26 6.39 -4.99 -16.14
N ARG A 27 6.08 -3.75 -15.73
CA ARG A 27 5.77 -2.66 -16.66
C ARG A 27 7.00 -2.23 -17.46
N ASP A 28 8.11 -1.94 -16.77
CA ASP A 28 9.24 -1.21 -17.36
C ASP A 28 10.18 -2.14 -18.14
N GLU A 29 10.35 -3.40 -17.71
CA GLU A 29 11.29 -4.33 -18.33
C GLU A 29 10.64 -5.43 -19.18
N TYR A 30 9.38 -5.80 -18.85
CA TYR A 30 8.67 -6.86 -19.56
C TYR A 30 7.50 -6.36 -20.40
N ASP A 31 7.18 -5.04 -20.35
CA ASP A 31 6.03 -4.44 -21.04
C ASP A 31 4.73 -5.21 -20.71
N ILE A 32 4.55 -5.53 -19.43
CA ILE A 32 3.35 -6.20 -18.91
C ILE A 32 2.68 -5.28 -17.90
N GLN A 33 1.47 -4.82 -18.24
CA GLN A 33 0.65 -4.01 -17.37
C GLN A 33 -0.35 -4.91 -16.62
N ILE A 34 -0.14 -5.05 -15.31
CA ILE A 34 -1.08 -5.71 -14.40
C ILE A 34 -1.97 -4.66 -13.71
N GLU A 35 -2.94 -5.10 -12.90
CA GLU A 35 -3.90 -4.20 -12.24
C GLU A 35 -3.22 -3.29 -11.21
N PHE A 36 -2.52 -3.87 -10.24
CA PHE A 36 -1.70 -3.13 -9.28
C PHE A 36 -0.68 -4.01 -8.54
N GLY A 37 0.24 -3.35 -7.84
CA GLY A 37 1.08 -3.94 -6.81
C GLY A 37 0.96 -3.14 -5.51
N ASP A 38 0.74 -3.80 -4.38
CA ASP A 38 0.80 -3.21 -3.05
C ASP A 38 2.14 -3.50 -2.36
N ILE A 39 2.22 -3.37 -1.03
CA ILE A 39 3.46 -3.64 -0.30
C ILE A 39 3.81 -5.12 -0.18
N SER A 40 2.91 -6.04 -0.53
CA SER A 40 3.06 -7.48 -0.32
C SER A 40 2.70 -8.34 -1.51
N ASN A 41 1.80 -7.85 -2.37
CA ASN A 41 1.19 -8.63 -3.44
C ASN A 41 1.15 -7.84 -4.73
N ILE A 42 1.04 -8.57 -5.83
CA ILE A 42 0.55 -8.07 -7.10
C ILE A 42 -0.82 -8.66 -7.41
N LEU A 43 -1.63 -7.94 -8.17
CA LEU A 43 -2.90 -8.44 -8.71
C LEU A 43 -2.92 -8.28 -10.23
N ALA A 44 -3.19 -9.38 -10.92
CA ALA A 44 -3.44 -9.39 -12.35
C ALA A 44 -4.86 -9.87 -12.64
N TYR A 45 -5.53 -9.23 -13.60
CA TYR A 45 -6.80 -9.69 -14.15
C TYR A 45 -6.56 -10.42 -15.46
N ILE A 46 -7.20 -11.58 -15.57
CA ILE A 46 -7.24 -12.35 -16.80
C ILE A 46 -8.62 -12.17 -17.43
N SER A 47 -8.67 -11.64 -18.62
CA SER A 47 -9.89 -11.27 -19.32
C SER A 47 -10.15 -12.15 -20.56
N ILE A 48 -11.30 -11.99 -21.18
CA ILE A 48 -11.62 -12.67 -22.43
C ILE A 48 -10.75 -12.21 -23.63
N GLY A 49 -10.03 -11.09 -23.47
CA GLY A 49 -9.09 -10.58 -24.48
C GLY A 49 -7.71 -11.20 -24.41
N ASP A 50 -7.38 -11.85 -23.27
CA ASP A 50 -6.06 -12.43 -23.09
C ASP A 50 -5.96 -13.80 -23.73
N ARG A 51 -4.82 -14.05 -24.37
CA ARG A 51 -4.48 -15.33 -24.98
C ARG A 51 -3.59 -16.13 -24.06
N ILE A 52 -3.48 -17.43 -24.30
CA ILE A 52 -2.58 -18.32 -23.54
C ILE A 52 -1.14 -17.79 -23.54
N GLN A 53 -0.68 -17.28 -24.68
CA GLN A 53 0.68 -16.70 -24.80
C GLN A 53 0.89 -15.48 -23.89
N ASP A 54 -0.14 -14.68 -23.65
CA ASP A 54 -0.06 -13.50 -22.78
C ASP A 54 0.10 -13.94 -21.30
N ILE A 55 -0.61 -15.03 -20.93
CA ILE A 55 -0.48 -15.65 -19.60
C ILE A 55 0.90 -16.31 -19.43
N GLU A 56 1.36 -17.07 -20.43
CA GLU A 56 2.69 -17.70 -20.42
C GLU A 56 3.80 -16.64 -20.31
N ARG A 57 3.64 -15.50 -20.97
CA ARG A 57 4.55 -14.36 -20.88
C ARG A 57 4.59 -13.78 -19.46
N LEU A 58 3.44 -13.62 -18.80
CA LEU A 58 3.39 -13.18 -17.40
C LEU A 58 4.09 -14.16 -16.46
N VAL A 59 3.83 -15.47 -16.62
CA VAL A 59 4.47 -16.52 -15.81
C VAL A 59 5.98 -16.50 -16.02
N GLY A 60 6.45 -16.41 -17.27
CA GLY A 60 7.89 -16.33 -17.60
C GLY A 60 8.55 -15.08 -17.01
N ALA A 61 7.86 -13.92 -17.06
CA ALA A 61 8.36 -12.69 -16.46
C ALA A 61 8.46 -12.79 -14.94
N LEU A 62 7.50 -13.43 -14.26
CA LEU A 62 7.55 -13.65 -12.81
C LEU A 62 8.68 -14.60 -12.40
N ASP A 63 8.95 -15.65 -13.19
CA ASP A 63 10.10 -16.55 -12.98
C ASP A 63 11.43 -15.78 -13.13
N ASP A 64 11.54 -14.95 -14.15
CA ASP A 64 12.70 -14.07 -14.33
C ASP A 64 12.87 -13.08 -13.19
N VAL A 65 11.78 -12.46 -12.71
CA VAL A 65 11.83 -11.55 -11.57
C VAL A 65 12.32 -12.27 -10.32
N GLU A 66 11.83 -13.46 -10.02
CA GLU A 66 12.35 -14.25 -8.90
C GLU A 66 13.85 -14.55 -9.07
N ARG A 67 14.26 -15.01 -10.24
CA ARG A 67 15.64 -15.42 -10.51
C ARG A 67 16.65 -14.26 -10.48
N LEU A 68 16.26 -13.09 -11.01
CA LEU A 68 17.19 -11.95 -11.25
C LEU A 68 17.16 -10.90 -10.14
N TYR A 69 16.01 -10.74 -9.45
CA TYR A 69 15.78 -9.62 -8.53
C TYR A 69 15.51 -10.05 -7.10
N LYS A 70 15.49 -11.37 -6.82
CA LYS A 70 15.31 -11.89 -5.45
C LYS A 70 16.29 -11.25 -4.47
N LYS A 71 15.75 -10.75 -3.36
CA LYS A 71 16.49 -10.12 -2.26
C LYS A 71 16.24 -10.87 -0.96
N ASP A 72 17.05 -10.57 0.06
CA ASP A 72 16.74 -10.99 1.42
C ASP A 72 15.45 -10.28 1.86
N SER A 73 14.50 -11.04 2.41
CA SER A 73 13.25 -10.52 2.94
C SER A 73 13.40 -9.78 4.28
N ALA A 74 14.61 -9.73 4.83
CA ALA A 74 14.91 -9.00 6.06
C ALA A 74 14.59 -7.50 5.89
N GLY A 75 13.72 -6.98 6.76
CA GLY A 75 13.30 -5.57 6.76
C GLY A 75 12.05 -5.25 5.94
N LEU A 76 11.39 -6.25 5.37
CA LEU A 76 10.02 -6.07 4.88
C LEU A 76 9.05 -6.06 6.07
N LEU A 77 8.18 -5.05 6.15
CA LEU A 77 7.14 -5.01 7.18
C LEU A 77 6.25 -6.24 7.09
N SER A 78 5.88 -6.81 8.24
CA SER A 78 4.90 -7.89 8.26
C SER A 78 3.58 -7.38 7.66
N GLY A 79 2.98 -8.16 6.76
CA GLY A 79 1.69 -7.82 6.14
C GLY A 79 0.51 -8.05 7.10
N GLU A 80 0.75 -7.93 8.42
CA GLU A 80 -0.32 -8.07 9.42
C GLU A 80 -1.32 -6.93 9.27
N TYR A 81 -2.59 -7.29 9.36
CA TYR A 81 -3.67 -6.32 9.33
C TYR A 81 -3.58 -5.41 10.55
N ILE A 82 -3.38 -4.11 10.30
CA ILE A 82 -3.43 -3.09 11.35
C ILE A 82 -4.90 -2.78 11.60
N SER A 83 -5.41 -3.21 12.76
CA SER A 83 -6.80 -2.93 13.12
C SER A 83 -6.96 -1.46 13.50
N PRO A 84 -7.84 -0.70 12.83
CA PRO A 84 -8.03 0.72 13.13
C PRO A 84 -8.65 0.89 14.52
N LYS A 85 -8.10 1.83 15.30
CA LYS A 85 -8.63 2.21 16.60
C LYS A 85 -9.46 3.49 16.46
N VAL A 86 -10.76 3.32 16.25
CA VAL A 86 -11.68 4.46 16.09
C VAL A 86 -11.93 5.16 17.43
N VAL A 87 -11.66 6.46 17.51
CA VAL A 87 -11.84 7.32 18.68
C VAL A 87 -13.12 8.15 18.55
N MET A 88 -13.40 8.62 17.34
CA MET A 88 -14.63 9.37 17.04
C MET A 88 -15.08 9.17 15.61
N SER A 89 -16.26 9.67 15.24
CA SER A 89 -16.74 9.56 13.88
C SER A 89 -15.87 10.36 12.91
N PRO A 90 -15.66 9.87 11.68
CA PRO A 90 -14.88 10.57 10.66
C PRO A 90 -15.35 11.98 10.38
N GLN A 91 -16.67 12.20 10.30
CA GLN A 91 -17.26 13.52 10.09
C GLN A 91 -16.86 14.50 11.19
N LYS A 92 -16.95 14.07 12.46
CA LYS A 92 -16.60 14.93 13.60
C LYS A 92 -15.13 15.29 13.60
N ALA A 93 -14.26 14.33 13.32
CA ALA A 93 -12.82 14.55 13.25
C ALA A 93 -12.45 15.48 12.10
N PHE A 94 -13.03 15.27 10.93
CA PHE A 94 -12.73 16.05 9.72
C PHE A 94 -13.04 17.55 9.88
N TYR A 95 -14.12 17.89 10.59
CA TYR A 95 -14.55 19.29 10.82
C TYR A 95 -14.04 19.90 12.15
N SER A 96 -13.25 19.15 12.94
CA SER A 96 -12.65 19.67 14.16
C SER A 96 -11.42 20.52 13.87
N GLU A 97 -10.95 21.28 14.86
CA GLU A 97 -9.67 21.99 14.78
C GLU A 97 -8.51 21.02 14.63
N LYS A 98 -7.62 21.34 13.71
CA LYS A 98 -6.49 20.49 13.32
C LYS A 98 -5.17 21.22 13.51
N VAL A 99 -4.12 20.45 13.76
CA VAL A 99 -2.73 20.92 13.74
C VAL A 99 -1.89 19.96 12.91
N SER A 100 -0.92 20.51 12.19
CA SER A 100 0.06 19.74 11.43
C SER A 100 1.16 19.25 12.38
N VAL A 101 1.48 17.97 12.33
CA VAL A 101 2.58 17.36 13.11
C VAL A 101 3.44 16.48 12.20
N PRO A 102 4.76 16.40 12.42
CA PRO A 102 5.60 15.44 11.68
C PRO A 102 5.07 14.01 11.83
N VAL A 103 5.16 13.21 10.77
CA VAL A 103 4.68 11.81 10.78
C VAL A 103 5.28 11.03 11.94
N GLU A 104 6.59 11.17 12.18
CA GLU A 104 7.31 10.47 13.24
C GLU A 104 6.83 10.85 14.65
N ALA A 105 6.26 12.05 14.80
CA ALA A 105 5.74 12.57 16.07
C ALA A 105 4.21 12.42 16.21
N SER A 106 3.55 11.77 15.24
CA SER A 106 2.09 11.68 15.20
C SER A 106 1.50 10.53 16.01
N SER A 107 2.33 9.58 16.46
CA SER A 107 1.85 8.44 17.25
C SER A 107 1.11 8.88 18.51
N GLY A 108 0.02 8.19 18.83
CA GLY A 108 -0.86 8.52 19.96
C GLY A 108 -1.83 9.67 19.70
N ARG A 109 -1.73 10.38 18.56
CA ARG A 109 -2.67 11.43 18.16
C ARG A 109 -3.84 10.84 17.36
N VAL A 110 -4.92 11.61 17.23
CA VAL A 110 -6.09 11.23 16.42
C VAL A 110 -6.01 11.92 15.07
N CYS A 111 -6.06 11.13 14.00
CA CYS A 111 -5.97 11.61 12.63
C CYS A 111 -7.19 12.46 12.25
N ALA A 112 -6.98 13.53 11.47
CA ALA A 112 -8.02 14.44 11.02
C ALA A 112 -8.17 14.49 9.49
N GLU A 113 -7.45 13.63 8.78
CA GLU A 113 -7.47 13.51 7.32
C GLU A 113 -7.43 12.05 6.89
N PHE A 114 -7.57 11.77 5.60
CA PHE A 114 -7.32 10.44 5.06
C PHE A 114 -5.84 10.30 4.72
N VAL A 115 -5.28 9.10 4.99
CA VAL A 115 -3.97 8.68 4.49
C VAL A 115 -4.18 7.41 3.71
N MET A 116 -3.99 7.45 2.41
CA MET A 116 -4.20 6.33 1.50
C MET A 116 -2.91 6.02 0.75
N CYS A 117 -2.59 4.73 0.63
CA CYS A 117 -1.52 4.27 -0.25
C CYS A 117 -2.13 3.88 -1.60
N TYR A 118 -1.65 4.45 -2.67
CA TYR A 118 -2.13 4.16 -4.01
C TYR A 118 -1.01 3.56 -4.89
N PRO A 119 -1.28 2.48 -5.62
CA PRO A 119 -2.47 1.63 -5.61
C PRO A 119 -2.59 0.77 -4.34
N PRO A 120 -3.80 0.28 -3.97
CA PRO A 120 -5.11 0.45 -4.60
C PRO A 120 -5.93 1.65 -4.08
N GLY A 121 -5.45 2.43 -3.14
CA GLY A 121 -6.17 3.56 -2.57
C GLY A 121 -7.02 3.20 -1.34
N ILE A 122 -6.65 2.14 -0.64
CA ILE A 122 -7.29 1.77 0.63
C ILE A 122 -6.74 2.68 1.73
N PRO A 123 -7.61 3.30 2.54
CA PRO A 123 -7.16 4.11 3.67
C PRO A 123 -6.31 3.30 4.67
N ILE A 124 -5.12 3.78 4.95
CA ILE A 124 -4.27 3.34 6.07
C ILE A 124 -4.80 3.96 7.36
N LEU A 125 -5.23 5.23 7.25
CA LEU A 125 -5.87 6.00 8.29
C LEU A 125 -7.08 6.74 7.73
N ALA A 126 -8.14 6.79 8.53
CA ALA A 126 -9.28 7.66 8.30
C ALA A 126 -9.40 8.72 9.41
N PRO A 127 -10.07 9.85 9.15
CA PRO A 127 -10.34 10.84 10.19
C PRO A 127 -11.05 10.20 11.39
N GLY A 128 -10.57 10.50 12.61
CA GLY A 128 -11.11 9.95 13.86
C GLY A 128 -10.47 8.67 14.34
N GLU A 129 -9.51 8.13 13.62
CA GLU A 129 -8.72 6.99 14.05
C GLU A 129 -7.44 7.42 14.78
N MET A 130 -7.04 6.63 15.75
CA MET A 130 -5.79 6.84 16.48
C MET A 130 -4.61 6.38 15.63
N ILE A 131 -3.60 7.21 15.51
CA ILE A 131 -2.34 6.90 14.87
C ILE A 131 -1.52 6.05 15.85
N THR A 132 -1.22 4.81 15.49
CA THR A 132 -0.36 3.92 16.28
C THR A 132 1.06 3.94 15.73
N ASP A 133 2.01 3.42 16.51
CA ASP A 133 3.40 3.27 16.05
C ASP A 133 3.48 2.39 14.80
N ASP A 134 2.68 1.31 14.72
CA ASP A 134 2.62 0.42 13.57
C ASP A 134 2.16 1.16 12.30
N VAL A 135 1.17 2.05 12.44
CA VAL A 135 0.69 2.89 11.34
C VAL A 135 1.76 3.87 10.88
N VAL A 136 2.49 4.51 11.81
CA VAL A 136 3.61 5.39 11.47
C VAL A 136 4.68 4.62 10.69
N GLN A 137 5.07 3.44 11.18
CA GLN A 137 6.05 2.59 10.49
C GLN A 137 5.58 2.15 9.11
N TYR A 138 4.28 1.83 8.97
CA TYR A 138 3.70 1.47 7.68
C TYR A 138 3.77 2.64 6.67
N ILE A 139 3.39 3.85 7.08
CA ILE A 139 3.44 5.06 6.24
C ILE A 139 4.88 5.32 5.77
N LEU A 140 5.83 5.31 6.69
CA LEU A 140 7.25 5.55 6.37
C LEU A 140 7.80 4.47 5.44
N TYR A 141 7.42 3.21 5.66
CA TYR A 141 7.82 2.11 4.80
C TYR A 141 7.23 2.23 3.40
N ALA A 142 5.93 2.51 3.27
CA ALA A 142 5.25 2.67 1.98
C ALA A 142 5.87 3.83 1.17
N LYS A 143 6.18 4.96 1.83
CA LYS A 143 6.93 6.07 1.21
C LYS A 143 8.29 5.61 0.69
N LYS A 144 9.07 4.90 1.51
CA LYS A 144 10.38 4.38 1.11
C LYS A 144 10.32 3.42 -0.07
N LYS A 145 9.20 2.69 -0.22
CA LYS A 145 8.96 1.77 -1.34
C LYS A 145 8.41 2.45 -2.59
N GLY A 146 8.19 3.75 -2.57
CA GLY A 146 7.72 4.51 -3.72
C GLY A 146 6.21 4.46 -3.93
N CYS A 147 5.44 3.99 -2.95
CA CYS A 147 3.98 4.07 -3.03
C CYS A 147 3.53 5.53 -3.05
N SER A 148 2.62 5.86 -3.98
CA SER A 148 2.00 7.18 -4.00
C SER A 148 1.04 7.32 -2.82
N MET A 149 1.24 8.36 -2.01
CA MET A 149 0.37 8.65 -0.87
C MET A 149 -0.64 9.72 -1.26
N GLN A 150 -1.90 9.55 -0.85
CA GLN A 150 -3.00 10.43 -1.21
C GLN A 150 -3.91 10.70 0.00
N GLY A 151 -4.69 11.78 -0.10
CA GLY A 151 -5.70 12.16 0.91
C GLY A 151 -5.18 13.08 2.01
N THR A 152 -3.88 13.32 2.07
CA THR A 152 -3.22 14.20 3.03
C THR A 152 -3.17 15.66 2.53
N GLU A 153 -3.20 16.64 3.45
CA GLU A 153 -2.99 18.05 3.12
C GLU A 153 -1.53 18.31 2.70
N ASP A 154 -0.58 17.57 3.26
CA ASP A 154 0.82 17.56 2.81
C ASP A 154 1.05 16.46 1.78
N PRO A 155 1.24 16.79 0.48
CA PRO A 155 1.46 15.78 -0.56
C PRO A 155 2.74 14.95 -0.39
N ALA A 156 3.74 15.49 0.32
CA ALA A 156 4.98 14.79 0.63
C ALA A 156 4.80 13.78 1.79
N VAL A 157 3.69 13.93 2.55
CA VAL A 157 3.41 13.14 3.75
C VAL A 157 4.61 13.16 4.73
N ASP A 158 5.20 14.34 4.89
CA ASP A 158 6.17 14.59 5.96
C ASP A 158 5.45 14.99 7.25
N HIS A 159 4.23 15.53 7.10
CA HIS A 159 3.34 15.93 8.19
C HIS A 159 1.95 15.34 8.01
N LEU A 160 1.27 15.10 9.13
CA LEU A 160 -0.13 14.69 9.17
C LEU A 160 -0.97 15.72 9.92
N MET A 161 -2.20 15.91 9.46
CA MET A 161 -3.19 16.68 10.19
C MET A 161 -3.81 15.83 11.28
N VAL A 162 -3.67 16.28 12.52
CA VAL A 162 -4.23 15.63 13.71
C VAL A 162 -5.12 16.60 14.48
N LEU A 163 -5.98 16.06 15.33
CA LEU A 163 -6.84 16.89 16.16
C LEU A 163 -6.02 17.73 17.16
N ALA A 164 -6.36 19.03 17.30
CA ALA A 164 -5.61 19.97 18.13
C ALA A 164 -5.70 19.65 19.64
N ASN A 165 -6.86 19.19 20.10
CA ASN A 165 -7.23 19.13 21.51
C ASN A 165 -7.52 17.71 22.06
N ILE A 166 -6.91 16.68 21.47
CA ILE A 166 -7.02 15.29 21.93
C ILE A 166 -5.62 14.68 21.97
#